data_75f26861f5d86899b7f91899d11236ad
#
_entry.id   75f26861f5d86899b7f91899d11236ad
#
_cell.length_a   1.000
_cell.length_b   1.000
_cell.length_c   1.000
_cell.angle_alpha   90.00
_cell.angle_beta   90.00
_cell.angle_gamma   90.00
#
_symmetry.space_group_name_H-M   'P 1'
#
loop_
_entity.id
_entity.type
_entity.pdbx_description
1 polymer ?
#
loop_
_entity_poly.entity_id
_entity_poly.type
_entity_poly.pdbx_seq_one_letter_code
_entity_poly.pdbx_strand_id
1 'polypeptide(L)'
;GIEAGWGIKAGWGIKAGTGIEAGEGIKAGTGIEAGEGIKAGANISVRLRIFAGLLIYRKPTPDEMSVKCRRLESGEVAYGTLIEMQKGGK
;
A
#
# COMPACT_ATOMS: atom_id res chain seq x y z
N GLY A 1 -4.40 8.70 8.95
CA GLY A 1 -3.61 7.74 8.19
C GLY A 1 -2.48 7.15 9.02
N ILE A 2 -1.79 6.23 8.42
CA ILE A 2 -0.63 5.61 9.02
C ILE A 2 0.60 6.12 8.30
N GLU A 3 1.53 6.65 9.07
CA GLU A 3 2.68 7.31 8.51
C GLU A 3 3.93 6.96 9.31
N ALA A 4 4.97 6.53 8.65
CA ALA A 4 6.22 6.18 9.32
C ALA A 4 7.39 6.62 8.47
N GLY A 5 8.41 7.16 9.11
CA GLY A 5 9.63 7.55 8.41
C GLY A 5 10.47 6.37 7.98
N TRP A 6 10.19 5.22 8.54
CA TRP A 6 10.87 3.98 8.19
C TRP A 6 9.83 2.96 7.75
N GLY A 7 10.10 1.69 7.95
CA GLY A 7 9.18 0.65 7.51
C GLY A 7 8.01 0.43 8.44
N ILE A 8 6.98 -0.19 7.91
CA ILE A 8 5.82 -0.61 8.68
C ILE A 8 5.78 -2.13 8.62
N LYS A 9 5.67 -2.75 9.79
CA LYS A 9 5.66 -4.20 9.87
C LYS A 9 4.58 -4.65 10.84
N ALA A 10 3.73 -5.54 10.40
CA ALA A 10 2.67 -6.08 11.24
C ALA A 10 2.58 -7.59 11.05
N GLY A 11 2.35 -8.30 12.15
CA GLY A 11 2.21 -9.75 12.09
C GLY A 11 0.91 -10.18 11.46
N TRP A 12 -0.05 -9.28 11.41
CA TRP A 12 -1.34 -9.53 10.77
C TRP A 12 -1.58 -8.41 9.78
N GLY A 13 -2.83 -8.01 9.59
CA GLY A 13 -3.17 -7.02 8.59
C GLY A 13 -2.93 -5.59 9.04
N ILE A 14 -2.84 -4.71 8.07
CA ILE A 14 -2.77 -3.27 8.30
C ILE A 14 -4.02 -2.66 7.71
N LYS A 15 -4.70 -1.85 8.51
CA LYS A 15 -5.95 -1.25 8.08
C LYS A 15 -5.96 0.22 8.47
N ALA A 16 -6.25 1.08 7.51
CA ALA A 16 -6.33 2.51 7.76
C ALA A 16 -7.52 3.08 7.01
N GLY A 17 -8.26 3.96 7.68
CA GLY A 17 -9.38 4.64 7.03
C GLY A 17 -8.94 5.67 6.03
N THR A 18 -7.69 6.09 6.11
CA THR A 18 -7.10 7.03 5.17
C THR A 18 -5.92 6.35 4.49
N GLY A 19 -4.88 7.11 4.16
CA GLY A 19 -3.74 6.54 3.46
C GLY A 19 -2.73 5.87 4.38
N ILE A 20 -1.84 5.11 3.77
CA ILE A 20 -0.73 4.48 4.46
C ILE A 20 0.54 4.92 3.74
N GLU A 21 1.50 5.41 4.51
CA GLU A 21 2.73 5.92 3.95
C GLU A 21 3.92 5.47 4.79
N ALA A 22 4.92 4.89 4.15
CA ALA A 22 6.14 4.47 4.83
C ALA A 22 7.34 4.94 4.05
N GLY A 23 8.36 5.42 4.76
CA GLY A 23 9.59 5.85 4.11
C GLY A 23 10.40 4.69 3.55
N GLU A 24 10.18 3.51 4.07
CA GLU A 24 10.83 2.30 3.57
C GLU A 24 9.76 1.29 3.18
N GLY A 25 9.92 0.04 3.53
CA GLY A 25 9.01 -0.99 3.12
C GLY A 25 7.80 -1.15 4.02
N ILE A 26 6.82 -1.86 3.50
CA ILE A 26 5.65 -2.23 4.27
C ILE A 26 5.53 -3.75 4.21
N LYS A 27 5.37 -4.36 5.38
CA LYS A 27 5.24 -5.80 5.46
C LYS A 27 4.07 -6.17 6.37
N ALA A 28 3.15 -6.94 5.85
CA ALA A 28 1.98 -7.36 6.60
C ALA A 28 1.82 -8.87 6.52
N GLY A 29 1.43 -9.48 7.63
CA GLY A 29 1.27 -10.92 7.69
C GLY A 29 0.06 -11.43 6.92
N THR A 30 -0.96 -10.58 6.75
CA THR A 30 -2.11 -10.95 5.94
C THR A 30 -2.27 -9.97 4.79
N GLY A 31 -2.93 -8.86 4.97
CA GLY A 31 -3.15 -7.92 3.89
C GLY A 31 -3.12 -6.48 4.36
N ILE A 32 -3.35 -5.58 3.42
CA ILE A 32 -3.38 -4.15 3.69
C ILE A 32 -4.69 -3.60 3.14
N GLU A 33 -5.37 -2.80 3.96
CA GLU A 33 -6.58 -2.10 3.54
C GLU A 33 -6.42 -0.62 3.83
N ALA A 34 -6.61 0.19 2.83
CA ALA A 34 -6.52 1.64 3.00
C ALA A 34 -7.68 2.31 2.30
N GLY A 35 -8.29 3.29 2.97
CA GLY A 35 -9.34 4.07 2.35
C GLY A 35 -8.82 4.96 1.24
N GLU A 36 -7.57 5.39 1.35
CA GLU A 36 -6.94 6.18 0.31
C GLU A 36 -5.74 5.41 -0.23
N GLY A 37 -4.73 6.11 -0.73
CA GLY A 37 -3.60 5.45 -1.34
C GLY A 37 -2.62 4.83 -0.36
N ILE A 38 -1.80 3.97 -0.88
CA ILE A 38 -0.72 3.33 -0.13
C ILE A 38 0.58 3.71 -0.80
N LYS A 39 1.56 4.14 -0.01
CA LYS A 39 2.82 4.61 -0.55
C LYS A 39 3.98 4.08 0.29
N ALA A 40 4.92 3.43 -0.35
CA ALA A 40 6.11 2.91 0.31
C ALA A 40 7.34 3.35 -0.46
N GLY A 41 8.36 3.76 0.27
CA GLY A 41 9.61 4.17 -0.37
C GLY A 41 10.44 3.00 -0.85
N ALA A 42 10.13 1.81 -0.38
CA ALA A 42 10.84 0.62 -0.81
C ALA A 42 9.81 -0.43 -1.23
N ASN A 43 9.95 -1.66 -0.75
CA ASN A 43 9.12 -2.75 -1.23
C ASN A 43 7.92 -2.99 -0.33
N ILE A 44 6.88 -3.57 -0.90
CA ILE A 44 5.71 -4.00 -0.14
C ILE A 44 5.62 -5.50 -0.22
N SER A 45 5.37 -6.13 0.93
CA SER A 45 5.27 -7.58 1.01
C SER A 45 4.08 -7.95 1.88
N VAL A 46 3.14 -8.68 1.32
CA VAL A 46 1.98 -9.18 2.06
C VAL A 46 1.74 -10.63 1.67
N ARG A 47 1.03 -11.36 2.51
CA ARG A 47 0.72 -12.75 2.18
C ARG A 47 -0.50 -12.88 1.29
N LEU A 48 -1.45 -11.99 1.45
CA LEU A 48 -2.73 -12.09 0.76
C LEU A 48 -2.92 -10.94 -0.21
N ARG A 49 -3.69 -9.94 0.16
CA ARG A 49 -4.10 -8.93 -0.80
C ARG A 49 -3.99 -7.52 -0.27
N ILE A 50 -3.96 -6.59 -1.19
CA ILE A 50 -3.88 -5.17 -0.90
C ILE A 50 -5.11 -4.49 -1.49
N PHE A 51 -5.74 -3.65 -0.69
CA PHE A 51 -6.89 -2.85 -1.12
C PHE A 51 -6.58 -1.38 -0.88
N ALA A 52 -6.64 -0.58 -1.91
CA ALA A 52 -6.44 0.87 -1.82
C ALA A 52 -7.62 1.58 -2.43
N GLY A 53 -8.02 2.69 -1.83
CA GLY A 53 -9.13 3.47 -2.34
C GLY A 53 -10.49 2.98 -1.87
N LEU A 54 -10.56 2.48 -0.64
CA LEU A 54 -11.80 1.93 -0.10
C LEU A 54 -12.65 2.99 0.60
N LEU A 55 -12.66 4.20 0.05
CA LEU A 55 -13.50 5.26 0.60
C LEU A 55 -14.97 5.01 0.29
N ILE A 56 -15.83 5.27 1.27
CA ILE A 56 -17.26 5.08 1.08
C ILE A 56 -18.04 6.38 1.14
N TYR A 57 -17.45 7.45 1.60
CA TYR A 57 -18.15 8.72 1.73
C TYR A 57 -17.95 9.65 0.53
N ARG A 58 -17.05 9.30 -0.37
CA ARG A 58 -16.85 10.01 -1.62
C ARG A 58 -16.09 9.12 -2.59
N LYS A 59 -16.11 9.52 -3.84
CA LYS A 59 -15.38 8.77 -4.86
C LYS A 59 -13.88 9.07 -4.75
N PRO A 60 -13.02 8.07 -4.61
CA PRO A 60 -11.59 8.33 -4.53
C PRO A 60 -11.03 8.82 -5.86
N THR A 61 -10.00 9.67 -5.77
CA THR A 61 -9.27 10.09 -6.97
C THR A 61 -8.35 8.95 -7.42
N PRO A 62 -7.86 8.99 -8.67
CA PRO A 62 -6.94 7.95 -9.12
C PRO A 62 -5.72 7.80 -8.21
N ASP A 63 -5.21 8.91 -7.68
CA ASP A 63 -4.08 8.85 -6.77
C ASP A 63 -4.43 8.12 -5.47
N GLU A 64 -5.65 8.32 -5.00
CA GLU A 64 -6.13 7.68 -3.79
C GLU A 64 -6.43 6.20 -3.98
N MET A 65 -6.47 5.75 -5.21
CA MET A 65 -6.68 4.34 -5.53
C MET A 65 -5.38 3.64 -5.89
N SER A 66 -4.25 4.29 -5.69
CA SER A 66 -2.98 3.73 -6.13
C SER A 66 -2.20 3.11 -4.97
N VAL A 67 -1.41 2.11 -5.30
CA VAL A 67 -0.43 1.50 -4.41
C VAL A 67 0.92 1.79 -5.02
N LYS A 68 1.65 2.71 -4.42
CA LYS A 68 2.94 3.13 -4.94
C LYS A 68 4.05 2.53 -4.11
N CYS A 69 4.96 1.85 -4.76
CA CYS A 69 6.10 1.25 -4.09
C CYS A 69 7.21 1.08 -5.10
N ARG A 70 8.37 0.74 -4.59
CA ARG A 70 9.48 0.43 -5.47
C ARG A 70 9.21 -0.89 -6.18
N ARG A 71 8.70 -1.86 -5.43
CA ARG A 71 8.42 -3.17 -5.97
C ARG A 71 7.47 -3.92 -5.03
N LEU A 72 6.50 -4.60 -5.60
CA LEU A 72 5.65 -5.48 -4.83
C LEU A 72 6.30 -6.87 -4.81
N GLU A 73 6.85 -7.25 -3.67
CA GLU A 73 7.57 -8.50 -3.56
C GLU A 73 6.67 -9.71 -3.45
N SER A 74 5.57 -9.56 -2.74
CA SER A 74 4.62 -10.64 -2.62
C SER A 74 3.26 -10.07 -2.34
N GLY A 75 2.23 -10.86 -2.63
CA GLY A 75 0.86 -10.42 -2.49
C GLY A 75 0.29 -9.95 -3.80
N GLU A 76 -0.91 -9.43 -3.73
CA GLU A 76 -1.65 -9.06 -4.92
C GLU A 76 -2.48 -7.82 -4.62
N VAL A 77 -2.53 -6.89 -5.55
CA VAL A 77 -3.40 -5.72 -5.43
C VAL A 77 -4.77 -6.13 -5.92
N ALA A 78 -5.70 -6.35 -4.99
CA ALA A 78 -7.04 -6.79 -5.33
C ALA A 78 -7.94 -5.62 -5.70
N TYR A 79 -7.68 -4.44 -5.16
CA TYR A 79 -8.45 -3.25 -5.48
C TYR A 79 -7.52 -2.06 -5.49
N GLY A 80 -7.51 -1.32 -6.57
CA GLY A 80 -6.63 -0.20 -6.76
C GLY A 80 -5.65 -0.46 -7.88
N THR A 81 -4.74 0.45 -8.09
CA THR A 81 -3.76 0.38 -9.17
C THR A 81 -2.36 0.29 -8.60
N LEU A 82 -1.63 -0.73 -8.99
CA LEU A 82 -0.24 -0.90 -8.58
C LEU A 82 0.67 -0.05 -9.45
N ILE A 83 1.47 0.78 -8.81
CA ILE A 83 2.47 1.58 -9.51
C ILE A 83 3.82 1.24 -8.91
N GLU A 84 4.63 0.51 -9.65
CA GLU A 84 5.97 0.17 -9.21
C GLU A 84 6.94 1.18 -9.77
N MET A 85 7.68 1.82 -8.86
CA MET A 85 8.64 2.84 -9.25
C MET A 85 10.04 2.28 -9.29
N GLN A 86 10.15 1.05 -9.72
CA GLN A 86 11.43 0.38 -9.80
C GLN A 86 12.31 1.07 -10.83
N LYS A 87 13.45 1.50 -10.37
CA LYS A 87 14.35 2.23 -11.22
C LYS A 87 15.23 1.29 -12.01
N GLY A 88 15.54 1.66 -13.21
CA GLY A 88 16.46 0.90 -14.05
C GLY A 88 15.80 -0.28 -14.71
N GLY A 89 14.62 -0.43 -14.47
CA GLY A 89 13.90 -1.50 -15.12
C GLY A 89 13.73 -1.15 -16.57
N LYS A 90 14.09 -0.76 -16.49
CA LYS A 90 14.07 -0.52 -17.51
C LYS A 90 13.89 -0.92 -17.87
#